data_b4008101f3d84c178480a9bb04c13bb6
#
_entry.id   b4008101f3d84c178480a9bb04c13bb6
#
_cell.length_a   1.000
_cell.length_b   1.000
_cell.length_c   1.000
_cell.angle_alpha   90.00
_cell.angle_beta   90.00
_cell.angle_gamma   90.00
#
_symmetry.space_group_name_H-M   'P 1'
#
loop_
_entity.id
_entity.type
_entity.pdbx_description
1 polymer ?
#
loop_
_entity_poly.entity_id
_entity_poly.type
_entity_poly.pdbx_seq_one_letter_code
_entity_poly.pdbx_strand_id
1 'polypeptide(L)'
;MTNKVLFITDTFENLNFKKDTSILMIEEALKKEMNVFQCEINDLFVDNNDVLVNCTEINSLSEDIDTEVKKIDIDLKDFKYCFMRKDPPVDEDYNNALHLLDLAKHNGAVIHNNPCALKKFNEKVFATHFPEFIPKTLISSSINKIRAFFDSHKKIIIKPLDGMGGTSIYKVDDLNEDNLKIIRTMTNSEKTQIICQSFIEDVYEGDFRILIINGKPFPKTLARIPKDGDFKGNLAAGGKGVAKDITENQKKIAEAIAPILVKNEISFAGIDIVGKYLTEINITSPTCAREILDQT
;
A
#
# COMPACT_ATOMS: atom_id res chain seq x y z
N MET A 1 28.64 -8.63 11.63
CA MET A 1 27.32 -8.63 10.95
C MET A 1 27.31 -7.46 9.99
N THR A 2 26.80 -7.65 8.80
CA THR A 2 26.74 -6.55 7.83
C THR A 2 25.80 -5.44 8.37
N ASN A 3 26.11 -4.17 8.09
CA ASN A 3 25.25 -3.02 8.45
C ASN A 3 24.56 -2.43 7.22
N LYS A 4 24.45 -3.25 6.14
CA LYS A 4 23.85 -2.84 4.88
C LYS A 4 22.33 -2.99 4.92
N VAL A 5 21.60 -2.02 4.36
CA VAL A 5 20.15 -2.09 4.16
C VAL A 5 19.82 -1.71 2.72
N LEU A 6 18.91 -2.47 2.10
CA LEU A 6 18.46 -2.25 0.75
C LEU A 6 17.01 -1.75 0.75
N PHE A 7 16.74 -0.71 -0.02
CA PHE A 7 15.40 -0.24 -0.34
C PHE A 7 15.13 -0.47 -1.83
N ILE A 8 14.14 -1.29 -2.15
CA ILE A 8 13.66 -1.54 -3.50
C ILE A 8 12.46 -0.62 -3.72
N THR A 9 12.65 0.46 -4.47
CA THR A 9 11.66 1.54 -4.62
C THR A 9 11.41 1.85 -6.10
N ASP A 10 10.57 2.83 -6.37
CA ASP A 10 10.59 3.57 -7.63
C ASP A 10 11.88 4.39 -7.75
N THR A 11 12.17 4.95 -8.92
CA THR A 11 13.32 5.85 -9.11
C THR A 11 13.25 7.02 -8.13
N PHE A 12 14.39 7.54 -7.67
CA PHE A 12 14.40 8.69 -6.77
C PHE A 12 13.70 9.92 -7.34
N GLU A 13 13.74 10.11 -8.65
CA GLU A 13 13.08 11.21 -9.36
C GLU A 13 11.55 11.16 -9.20
N ASN A 14 10.99 9.97 -8.99
CA ASN A 14 9.56 9.75 -8.79
C ASN A 14 9.14 9.80 -7.31
N LEU A 15 10.10 9.79 -6.37
CA LEU A 15 9.82 9.86 -4.94
C LEU A 15 9.64 11.31 -4.47
N ASN A 16 8.62 11.54 -3.68
CA ASN A 16 8.41 12.86 -3.07
C ASN A 16 9.18 12.96 -1.75
N PHE A 17 10.34 13.62 -1.77
CA PHE A 17 11.23 13.75 -0.60
C PHE A 17 10.56 14.31 0.66
N LYS A 18 9.49 15.10 0.52
CA LYS A 18 8.79 15.73 1.64
C LYS A 18 7.67 14.88 2.23
N LYS A 19 7.20 13.84 1.50
CA LYS A 19 6.02 13.07 1.91
C LYS A 19 6.25 11.56 1.93
N ASP A 20 7.24 11.06 1.18
CA ASP A 20 7.40 9.64 0.99
C ASP A 20 7.87 8.94 2.27
N THR A 21 7.19 7.86 2.62
CA THR A 21 7.55 7.02 3.76
C THR A 21 8.85 6.26 3.50
N SER A 22 9.17 5.90 2.25
CA SER A 22 10.43 5.23 1.91
C SER A 22 11.62 6.17 2.13
N ILE A 23 11.47 7.46 1.76
CA ILE A 23 12.47 8.50 2.05
C ILE A 23 12.67 8.66 3.56
N LEU A 24 11.60 8.70 4.35
CA LEU A 24 11.70 8.71 5.82
C LEU A 24 12.47 7.51 6.36
N MET A 25 12.19 6.30 5.84
CA MET A 25 12.89 5.08 6.27
C MET A 25 14.38 5.13 5.91
N ILE A 26 14.74 5.65 4.74
CA ILE A 26 16.13 5.86 4.30
C ILE A 26 16.84 6.87 5.20
N GLU A 27 16.21 8.02 5.50
CA GLU A 27 16.75 9.01 6.43
C GLU A 27 17.05 8.41 7.80
N GLU A 28 16.11 7.64 8.35
CA GLU A 28 16.29 7.00 9.65
C GLU A 28 17.39 5.91 9.63
N ALA A 29 17.56 5.20 8.51
CA ALA A 29 18.64 4.25 8.34
C ALA A 29 20.00 4.97 8.29
N LEU A 30 20.11 6.08 7.56
CA LEU A 30 21.33 6.92 7.52
C LEU A 30 21.67 7.50 8.89
N LYS A 31 20.68 8.02 9.64
CA LYS A 31 20.88 8.51 11.02
C LYS A 31 21.36 7.44 11.97
N LYS A 32 21.06 6.17 11.68
CA LYS A 32 21.55 4.99 12.44
C LYS A 32 22.88 4.46 11.92
N GLU A 33 23.57 5.23 11.08
CA GLU A 33 24.86 4.88 10.50
C GLU A 33 24.85 3.53 9.75
N MET A 34 23.71 3.20 9.12
CA MET A 34 23.61 2.04 8.22
C MET A 34 24.15 2.41 6.83
N ASN A 35 24.77 1.44 6.17
CA ASN A 35 25.11 1.56 4.75
C ASN A 35 23.84 1.33 3.94
N VAL A 36 23.29 2.41 3.40
CA VAL A 36 22.00 2.39 2.71
C VAL A 36 22.20 2.22 1.21
N PHE A 37 21.43 1.32 0.62
CA PHE A 37 21.41 1.05 -0.81
C PHE A 37 20.00 1.16 -1.35
N GLN A 38 19.89 1.57 -2.61
CA GLN A 38 18.64 1.64 -3.34
C GLN A 38 18.77 0.98 -4.71
N CYS A 39 17.68 0.36 -5.15
CA CYS A 39 17.50 -0.18 -6.49
C CYS A 39 16.04 -0.11 -6.90
N GLU A 40 15.79 -0.38 -8.19
CA GLU A 40 14.46 -0.66 -8.73
C GLU A 40 14.23 -2.17 -8.84
N ILE A 41 12.99 -2.59 -9.10
CA ILE A 41 12.66 -4.02 -9.26
C ILE A 41 13.40 -4.67 -10.43
N ASN A 42 13.70 -3.92 -11.50
CA ASN A 42 14.40 -4.40 -12.68
C ASN A 42 15.92 -4.53 -12.48
N ASP A 43 16.46 -4.04 -11.37
CA ASP A 43 17.86 -4.22 -10.99
C ASP A 43 18.12 -5.58 -10.32
N LEU A 44 17.07 -6.33 -9.99
CA LEU A 44 17.17 -7.69 -9.43
C LEU A 44 17.49 -8.70 -10.53
N PHE A 45 18.42 -9.60 -10.26
CA PHE A 45 18.75 -10.68 -11.19
C PHE A 45 19.23 -11.93 -10.46
N VAL A 46 19.23 -13.06 -11.17
CA VAL A 46 19.72 -14.35 -10.67
C VAL A 46 20.94 -14.76 -11.48
N ASP A 47 22.01 -15.06 -10.79
CA ASP A 47 23.18 -15.74 -11.37
C ASP A 47 23.35 -17.11 -10.70
N ASN A 48 23.19 -18.18 -11.48
CA ASN A 48 23.08 -19.56 -11.02
C ASN A 48 21.93 -19.73 -10.00
N ASN A 49 22.18 -19.64 -8.71
CA ASN A 49 21.17 -19.77 -7.66
C ASN A 49 21.21 -18.60 -6.68
N ASP A 50 22.15 -17.68 -6.84
CA ASP A 50 22.25 -16.49 -6.02
C ASP A 50 21.40 -15.36 -6.60
N VAL A 51 20.70 -14.65 -5.74
CA VAL A 51 19.90 -13.49 -6.13
C VAL A 51 20.68 -12.23 -5.79
N LEU A 52 21.06 -11.53 -6.85
CA LEU A 52 21.85 -10.31 -6.77
C LEU A 52 21.01 -9.09 -7.14
N VAL A 53 21.54 -7.94 -6.78
CA VAL A 53 20.95 -6.65 -7.13
C VAL A 53 22.03 -5.69 -7.61
N ASN A 54 21.77 -5.00 -8.71
CA ASN A 54 22.60 -3.89 -9.20
C ASN A 54 22.13 -2.59 -8.54
N CYS A 55 22.77 -2.17 -7.44
CA CYS A 55 22.26 -1.11 -6.56
C CYS A 55 23.23 0.05 -6.38
N THR A 56 22.69 1.19 -5.96
CA THR A 56 23.42 2.43 -5.69
C THR A 56 23.52 2.64 -4.18
N GLU A 57 24.70 2.98 -3.68
CA GLU A 57 24.91 3.38 -2.28
C GLU A 57 24.44 4.82 -2.07
N ILE A 58 23.64 5.05 -1.03
CA ILE A 58 23.08 6.35 -0.68
C ILE A 58 23.82 6.88 0.55
N ASN A 59 24.62 7.91 0.36
CA ASN A 59 25.38 8.54 1.44
C ASN A 59 24.68 9.75 2.06
N SER A 60 23.81 10.39 1.29
CA SER A 60 22.99 11.53 1.73
C SER A 60 21.74 11.62 0.87
N LEU A 61 20.70 12.25 1.40
CA LEU A 61 19.49 12.56 0.65
C LEU A 61 19.49 14.04 0.28
N SER A 62 19.54 14.32 -1.01
CA SER A 62 19.31 15.66 -1.59
C SER A 62 18.38 15.50 -2.78
N GLU A 63 17.64 16.55 -3.13
CA GLU A 63 16.80 16.57 -4.34
C GLU A 63 17.66 16.45 -5.62
N ASP A 64 18.96 16.78 -5.53
CA ASP A 64 19.97 16.64 -6.58
C ASP A 64 20.85 15.39 -6.33
N ILE A 65 20.26 14.22 -6.30
CA ILE A 65 21.06 12.99 -6.25
C ILE A 65 21.73 12.81 -7.62
N ASP A 66 23.07 12.81 -7.59
CA ASP A 66 23.86 12.56 -8.79
C ASP A 66 23.57 11.14 -9.31
N THR A 67 22.87 11.07 -10.43
CA THR A 67 22.46 9.81 -11.07
C THR A 67 23.64 9.09 -11.76
N GLU A 68 24.83 9.69 -11.83
CA GLU A 68 26.06 9.06 -12.31
C GLU A 68 26.79 8.19 -11.25
N VAL A 69 26.13 7.94 -10.09
CA VAL A 69 26.73 7.11 -9.05
C VAL A 69 26.87 5.66 -9.56
N LYS A 70 28.06 5.12 -9.42
CA LYS A 70 28.41 3.77 -9.84
C LYS A 70 27.54 2.74 -9.12
N LYS A 71 26.70 2.03 -9.88
CA LYS A 71 25.97 0.86 -9.38
C LYS A 71 26.96 -0.31 -9.15
N ILE A 72 26.69 -1.11 -8.13
CA ILE A 72 27.47 -2.29 -7.76
C ILE A 72 26.54 -3.50 -7.59
N ASP A 73 27.05 -4.67 -7.92
CA ASP A 73 26.33 -5.92 -7.72
C ASP A 73 26.58 -6.46 -6.31
N ILE A 74 25.51 -6.74 -5.57
CA ILE A 74 25.56 -7.28 -4.21
C ILE A 74 24.54 -8.42 -4.11
N ASP A 75 24.90 -9.51 -3.45
CA ASP A 75 23.98 -10.59 -3.10
C ASP A 75 22.98 -10.11 -2.02
N LEU A 76 21.69 -10.43 -2.18
CA LEU A 76 20.67 -10.03 -1.23
C LEU A 76 20.90 -10.58 0.17
N LYS A 77 21.61 -11.70 0.31
CA LYS A 77 22.01 -12.27 1.62
C LYS A 77 22.98 -11.39 2.40
N ASP A 78 23.71 -10.50 1.72
CA ASP A 78 24.68 -9.59 2.34
C ASP A 78 24.03 -8.38 2.98
N PHE A 79 22.75 -8.16 2.75
CA PHE A 79 22.00 -7.12 3.44
C PHE A 79 21.44 -7.61 4.77
N LYS A 80 21.50 -6.75 5.78
CA LYS A 80 20.85 -7.00 7.06
C LYS A 80 19.33 -7.00 6.92
N TYR A 81 18.82 -6.11 6.08
CA TYR A 81 17.40 -5.99 5.73
C TYR A 81 17.23 -5.54 4.28
N CYS A 82 16.26 -6.11 3.59
CA CYS A 82 15.79 -5.65 2.29
C CYS A 82 14.31 -5.22 2.44
N PHE A 83 13.98 -4.01 2.05
CA PHE A 83 12.62 -3.48 2.09
C PHE A 83 12.05 -3.38 0.68
N MET A 84 10.99 -4.17 0.41
CA MET A 84 10.21 -4.03 -0.82
C MET A 84 9.24 -2.86 -0.64
N ARG A 85 9.55 -1.74 -1.27
CA ARG A 85 8.85 -0.47 -1.15
C ARG A 85 8.43 0.11 -2.50
N LYS A 86 8.49 -0.71 -3.57
CA LYS A 86 7.96 -0.34 -4.88
C LYS A 86 6.46 -0.09 -4.77
N ASP A 87 6.02 1.07 -5.24
CA ASP A 87 4.60 1.40 -5.29
C ASP A 87 3.84 0.52 -6.29
N PRO A 88 2.55 0.27 -6.08
CA PRO A 88 1.70 -0.33 -7.11
C PRO A 88 1.80 0.42 -8.45
N PRO A 89 1.46 -0.20 -9.60
CA PRO A 89 0.61 -1.39 -9.70
C PRO A 89 1.34 -2.70 -9.38
N VAL A 90 0.59 -3.67 -8.87
CA VAL A 90 1.06 -5.05 -8.70
C VAL A 90 0.81 -5.77 -10.03
N ASP A 91 1.63 -5.45 -11.01
CA ASP A 91 1.61 -5.98 -12.36
C ASP A 91 2.51 -7.22 -12.52
N GLU A 92 2.77 -7.62 -13.75
CA GLU A 92 3.59 -8.78 -14.05
C GLU A 92 5.06 -8.58 -13.62
N ASP A 93 5.62 -7.38 -13.86
CA ASP A 93 7.00 -7.05 -13.47
C ASP A 93 7.17 -7.03 -11.95
N TYR A 94 6.19 -6.44 -11.23
CA TYR A 94 6.15 -6.51 -9.77
C TYR A 94 6.10 -7.96 -9.28
N ASN A 95 5.24 -8.80 -9.87
CA ASN A 95 5.14 -10.21 -9.49
C ASN A 95 6.41 -11.00 -9.82
N ASN A 96 7.09 -10.71 -10.94
CA ASN A 96 8.38 -11.31 -11.28
C ASN A 96 9.45 -10.95 -10.24
N ALA A 97 9.52 -9.68 -9.82
CA ALA A 97 10.40 -9.26 -8.73
C ALA A 97 10.10 -10.02 -7.41
N LEU A 98 8.82 -10.22 -7.07
CA LEU A 98 8.45 -11.00 -5.89
C LEU A 98 8.89 -12.48 -5.99
N HIS A 99 8.95 -13.07 -7.20
CA HIS A 99 9.50 -14.42 -7.38
C HIS A 99 11.00 -14.46 -7.07
N LEU A 100 11.77 -13.45 -7.52
CA LEU A 100 13.21 -13.36 -7.21
C LEU A 100 13.44 -13.10 -5.71
N LEU A 101 12.65 -12.23 -5.09
CA LEU A 101 12.74 -11.95 -3.67
C LEU A 101 12.37 -13.17 -2.81
N ASP A 102 11.41 -13.99 -3.26
CA ASP A 102 11.05 -15.23 -2.57
C ASP A 102 12.21 -16.26 -2.63
N LEU A 103 12.87 -16.38 -3.79
CA LEU A 103 14.08 -17.18 -3.93
C LEU A 103 15.20 -16.64 -3.04
N ALA A 104 15.43 -15.32 -3.01
CA ALA A 104 16.43 -14.72 -2.13
C ALA A 104 16.15 -15.01 -0.65
N LYS A 105 14.90 -14.93 -0.24
CA LYS A 105 14.45 -15.26 1.11
C LYS A 105 14.70 -16.75 1.43
N HIS A 106 14.39 -17.65 0.50
CA HIS A 106 14.70 -19.08 0.63
C HIS A 106 16.20 -19.31 0.84
N ASN A 107 17.04 -18.52 0.16
CA ASN A 107 18.51 -18.56 0.27
C ASN A 107 19.05 -17.84 1.51
N GLY A 108 18.21 -17.26 2.36
CA GLY A 108 18.59 -16.67 3.65
C GLY A 108 18.57 -15.14 3.72
N ALA A 109 18.13 -14.43 2.67
CA ALA A 109 17.96 -12.98 2.75
C ALA A 109 16.77 -12.60 3.67
N VAL A 110 16.90 -11.47 4.36
CA VAL A 110 15.85 -10.93 5.25
C VAL A 110 15.07 -9.84 4.51
N ILE A 111 13.84 -10.17 4.09
CA ILE A 111 13.02 -9.32 3.23
C ILE A 111 11.73 -8.90 3.93
N HIS A 112 11.41 -7.63 3.90
CA HIS A 112 10.23 -6.97 4.43
C HIS A 112 9.47 -6.20 3.33
N ASN A 113 8.14 -6.37 3.16
CA ASN A 113 7.30 -7.45 3.72
C ASN A 113 7.61 -8.78 3.02
N ASN A 114 7.07 -9.89 3.58
CA ASN A 114 7.25 -11.21 2.99
C ASN A 114 6.75 -11.27 1.53
N PRO A 115 7.59 -11.62 0.53
CA PRO A 115 7.21 -11.69 -0.88
C PRO A 115 6.01 -12.60 -1.15
N CYS A 116 5.92 -13.75 -0.48
CA CYS A 116 4.79 -14.66 -0.57
C CYS A 116 3.48 -14.00 -0.08
N ALA A 117 3.54 -13.18 0.96
CA ALA A 117 2.36 -12.47 1.46
C ALA A 117 1.91 -11.37 0.49
N LEU A 118 2.85 -10.63 -0.11
CA LEU A 118 2.56 -9.61 -1.11
C LEU A 118 1.88 -10.21 -2.35
N LYS A 119 2.28 -11.40 -2.78
CA LYS A 119 1.63 -12.15 -3.87
C LYS A 119 0.25 -12.70 -3.49
N LYS A 120 0.09 -13.13 -2.24
CA LYS A 120 -1.12 -13.80 -1.76
C LYS A 120 -2.28 -12.84 -1.55
N PHE A 121 -2.02 -11.64 -1.04
CA PHE A 121 -3.06 -10.73 -0.56
C PHE A 121 -3.19 -9.52 -1.48
N ASN A 122 -4.35 -9.42 -2.14
CA ASN A 122 -4.77 -8.16 -2.73
C ASN A 122 -5.32 -7.25 -1.62
N GLU A 123 -4.87 -6.02 -1.52
CA GLU A 123 -5.13 -5.08 -0.43
C GLU A 123 -6.62 -4.80 -0.16
N LYS A 124 -7.46 -4.83 -1.20
CA LYS A 124 -8.91 -4.65 -1.09
C LYS A 124 -9.64 -5.96 -0.75
N VAL A 125 -9.23 -7.07 -1.39
CA VAL A 125 -9.79 -8.38 -1.12
C VAL A 125 -9.40 -8.86 0.28
N PHE A 126 -8.20 -8.52 0.75
CA PHE A 126 -7.73 -8.90 2.08
C PHE A 126 -8.64 -8.41 3.21
N ALA A 127 -9.21 -7.21 3.07
CA ALA A 127 -10.16 -6.69 4.05
C ALA A 127 -11.40 -7.62 4.22
N THR A 128 -11.78 -8.39 3.19
CA THR A 128 -12.94 -9.30 3.26
C THR A 128 -12.74 -10.51 4.19
N HIS A 129 -11.51 -10.76 4.66
CA HIS A 129 -11.23 -11.74 5.70
C HIS A 129 -11.78 -11.31 7.07
N PHE A 130 -12.22 -10.08 7.23
CA PHE A 130 -12.74 -9.49 8.46
C PHE A 130 -14.17 -8.97 8.26
N PRO A 131 -15.14 -9.87 7.99
CA PRO A 131 -16.50 -9.49 7.58
C PRO A 131 -17.25 -8.65 8.62
N GLU A 132 -16.87 -8.75 9.90
CA GLU A 132 -17.45 -7.96 10.99
C GLU A 132 -17.03 -6.48 10.97
N PHE A 133 -15.93 -6.15 10.30
CA PHE A 133 -15.38 -4.79 10.25
C PHE A 133 -15.60 -4.07 8.93
N ILE A 134 -15.93 -4.80 7.83
CA ILE A 134 -16.10 -4.18 6.52
C ILE A 134 -17.53 -3.67 6.29
N PRO A 135 -17.72 -2.65 5.43
CA PRO A 135 -19.06 -2.31 4.95
C PRO A 135 -19.62 -3.46 4.10
N LYS A 136 -20.92 -3.41 3.80
CA LYS A 136 -21.49 -4.37 2.83
C LYS A 136 -20.68 -4.31 1.54
N THR A 137 -20.18 -5.45 1.10
CA THR A 137 -19.19 -5.56 0.01
C THR A 137 -19.62 -6.64 -0.98
N LEU A 138 -19.48 -6.33 -2.27
CA LEU A 138 -19.59 -7.25 -3.40
C LEU A 138 -18.33 -7.15 -4.24
N ILE A 139 -17.74 -8.28 -4.62
CA ILE A 139 -16.69 -8.34 -5.65
C ILE A 139 -17.26 -9.12 -6.83
N SER A 140 -17.38 -8.47 -7.99
CA SER A 140 -17.97 -9.08 -9.17
C SER A 140 -17.61 -8.32 -10.44
N SER A 141 -17.60 -9.02 -11.58
CA SER A 141 -17.62 -8.44 -12.91
C SER A 141 -19.04 -8.28 -13.46
N SER A 142 -20.02 -9.01 -12.92
CA SER A 142 -21.38 -9.08 -13.44
C SER A 142 -22.18 -7.80 -13.18
N ILE A 143 -22.58 -7.13 -14.23
CA ILE A 143 -23.41 -5.91 -14.18
C ILE A 143 -24.73 -6.19 -13.46
N ASN A 144 -25.34 -7.35 -13.67
CA ASN A 144 -26.61 -7.69 -13.01
C ASN A 144 -26.44 -7.84 -11.48
N LYS A 145 -25.32 -8.42 -11.01
CA LYS A 145 -25.03 -8.51 -9.58
C LYS A 145 -24.74 -7.13 -8.97
N ILE A 146 -24.03 -6.27 -9.72
CA ILE A 146 -23.73 -4.90 -9.28
C ILE A 146 -25.00 -4.06 -9.20
N ARG A 147 -25.93 -4.20 -10.16
CA ARG A 147 -27.26 -3.58 -10.11
C ARG A 147 -28.05 -4.02 -8.88
N ALA A 148 -28.13 -5.32 -8.63
CA ALA A 148 -28.86 -5.87 -7.47
C ALA A 148 -28.24 -5.35 -6.15
N PHE A 149 -26.92 -5.23 -6.08
CA PHE A 149 -26.21 -4.67 -4.92
C PHE A 149 -26.55 -3.17 -4.75
N PHE A 150 -26.55 -2.40 -5.83
CA PHE A 150 -26.98 -0.99 -5.83
C PHE A 150 -28.44 -0.86 -5.37
N ASP A 151 -29.36 -1.69 -5.90
CA ASP A 151 -30.78 -1.65 -5.52
C ASP A 151 -30.99 -1.88 -4.03
N SER A 152 -30.14 -2.69 -3.41
CA SER A 152 -30.19 -2.99 -1.97
C SER A 152 -29.60 -1.86 -1.11
N HIS A 153 -28.63 -1.09 -1.63
CA HIS A 153 -27.87 -0.12 -0.84
C HIS A 153 -28.04 1.34 -1.27
N LYS A 154 -28.56 1.59 -2.48
CA LYS A 154 -28.89 2.90 -3.07
C LYS A 154 -27.72 3.84 -3.34
N LYS A 155 -26.70 3.82 -2.48
CA LYS A 155 -25.44 4.56 -2.66
C LYS A 155 -24.29 3.57 -2.48
N ILE A 156 -23.44 3.45 -3.48
CA ILE A 156 -22.28 2.55 -3.44
C ILE A 156 -21.01 3.25 -3.93
N ILE A 157 -19.87 2.77 -3.48
CA ILE A 157 -18.56 3.07 -4.07
C ILE A 157 -18.14 1.89 -4.92
N ILE A 158 -17.61 2.14 -6.10
CA ILE A 158 -16.99 1.14 -6.95
C ILE A 158 -15.51 1.48 -7.15
N LYS A 159 -14.64 0.45 -7.09
CA LYS A 159 -13.18 0.59 -7.21
C LYS A 159 -12.61 -0.58 -8.01
N PRO A 160 -11.53 -0.40 -8.79
CA PRO A 160 -10.77 -1.53 -9.33
C PRO A 160 -10.04 -2.25 -8.19
N LEU A 161 -9.71 -3.52 -8.36
CA LEU A 161 -8.97 -4.30 -7.36
C LEU A 161 -7.48 -3.92 -7.29
N ASP A 162 -6.92 -3.43 -8.38
CA ASP A 162 -5.51 -3.07 -8.58
C ASP A 162 -5.22 -1.56 -8.50
N GLY A 163 -6.25 -0.72 -8.32
CA GLY A 163 -6.11 0.74 -8.25
C GLY A 163 -5.51 1.23 -6.93
N MET A 164 -4.73 2.33 -7.00
CA MET A 164 -4.10 3.01 -5.88
C MET A 164 -4.40 4.51 -5.87
N GLY A 165 -4.11 5.20 -4.75
CA GLY A 165 -4.13 6.66 -4.64
C GLY A 165 -5.49 7.33 -4.87
N GLY A 166 -6.60 6.58 -4.83
CA GLY A 166 -7.95 7.10 -5.11
C GLY A 166 -8.29 7.20 -6.59
N THR A 167 -7.42 6.71 -7.48
CA THR A 167 -7.68 6.65 -8.93
C THR A 167 -8.81 5.68 -9.23
N SER A 168 -9.70 6.08 -10.15
CA SER A 168 -10.82 5.24 -10.61
C SER A 168 -11.78 4.78 -9.50
N ILE A 169 -11.91 5.59 -8.42
CA ILE A 169 -12.96 5.40 -7.41
C ILE A 169 -14.16 6.27 -7.81
N TYR A 170 -15.33 5.64 -7.91
CA TYR A 170 -16.57 6.32 -8.28
C TYR A 170 -17.65 6.07 -7.24
N LYS A 171 -18.38 7.14 -6.90
CA LYS A 171 -19.64 7.06 -6.16
C LYS A 171 -20.78 6.89 -7.15
N VAL A 172 -21.62 5.90 -6.91
CA VAL A 172 -22.81 5.62 -7.71
C VAL A 172 -24.01 5.78 -6.79
N ASP A 173 -24.83 6.79 -7.05
CA ASP A 173 -26.05 7.09 -6.31
C ASP A 173 -27.33 7.02 -7.20
N ASP A 174 -27.14 6.77 -8.48
CA ASP A 174 -28.16 6.34 -9.43
C ASP A 174 -27.59 5.37 -10.48
N LEU A 175 -28.44 4.76 -11.30
CA LEU A 175 -28.04 3.89 -12.42
C LEU A 175 -28.39 4.53 -13.78
N ASN A 176 -28.06 5.81 -13.93
CA ASN A 176 -28.16 6.50 -15.20
C ASN A 176 -27.19 5.94 -16.25
N GLU A 177 -27.28 6.36 -17.49
CA GLU A 177 -26.44 5.86 -18.59
C GLU A 177 -24.95 6.11 -18.36
N ASP A 178 -24.58 7.23 -17.72
CA ASP A 178 -23.17 7.57 -17.44
C ASP A 178 -22.58 6.62 -16.40
N ASN A 179 -23.27 6.38 -15.29
CA ASN A 179 -22.85 5.44 -14.26
C ASN A 179 -22.82 4.00 -14.79
N LEU A 180 -23.76 3.60 -15.63
CA LEU A 180 -23.73 2.30 -16.28
C LEU A 180 -22.56 2.17 -17.26
N LYS A 181 -22.19 3.24 -17.97
CA LYS A 181 -21.00 3.27 -18.82
C LYS A 181 -19.72 3.11 -17.99
N ILE A 182 -19.62 3.81 -16.86
CA ILE A 182 -18.50 3.66 -15.93
C ILE A 182 -18.37 2.21 -15.47
N ILE A 183 -19.47 1.58 -15.00
CA ILE A 183 -19.49 0.18 -14.57
C ILE A 183 -19.04 -0.76 -15.69
N ARG A 184 -19.56 -0.58 -16.92
CA ARG A 184 -19.16 -1.39 -18.10
C ARG A 184 -17.68 -1.23 -18.42
N THR A 185 -17.15 -0.02 -18.34
CA THR A 185 -15.74 0.26 -18.59
C THR A 185 -14.87 -0.38 -17.52
N MET A 186 -15.17 -0.18 -16.25
CA MET A 186 -14.40 -0.74 -15.13
C MET A 186 -14.43 -2.26 -15.11
N THR A 187 -15.57 -2.88 -15.45
CA THR A 187 -15.68 -4.33 -15.54
C THR A 187 -15.14 -4.90 -16.85
N ASN A 188 -14.59 -4.06 -17.74
CA ASN A 188 -14.18 -4.49 -19.09
C ASN A 188 -15.27 -5.36 -19.75
N SER A 189 -16.52 -4.88 -19.76
CA SER A 189 -17.68 -5.60 -20.27
C SER A 189 -17.83 -7.00 -19.63
N GLU A 190 -17.87 -7.04 -18.30
CA GLU A 190 -18.05 -8.24 -17.46
C GLU A 190 -16.87 -9.24 -17.45
N LYS A 191 -15.66 -8.82 -17.89
CA LYS A 191 -14.46 -9.65 -17.88
C LYS A 191 -13.55 -9.41 -16.68
N THR A 192 -13.63 -8.21 -16.08
CA THR A 192 -12.75 -7.78 -14.98
C THR A 192 -13.57 -7.57 -13.70
N GLN A 193 -13.15 -8.18 -12.62
CA GLN A 193 -13.79 -8.01 -11.31
C GLN A 193 -13.47 -6.64 -10.72
N ILE A 194 -14.47 -6.01 -10.12
CA ILE A 194 -14.35 -4.79 -9.33
C ILE A 194 -14.94 -5.01 -7.94
N ILE A 195 -14.54 -4.18 -6.99
CA ILE A 195 -15.16 -4.15 -5.66
C ILE A 195 -16.20 -3.05 -5.58
N CYS A 196 -17.38 -3.41 -5.07
CA CYS A 196 -18.49 -2.51 -4.76
C CYS A 196 -18.71 -2.53 -3.24
N GLN A 197 -18.81 -1.36 -2.63
CA GLN A 197 -19.05 -1.22 -1.19
C GLN A 197 -20.20 -0.24 -0.95
N SER A 198 -21.03 -0.49 0.08
CA SER A 198 -22.01 0.50 0.51
C SER A 198 -21.32 1.81 0.87
N PHE A 199 -21.87 2.95 0.44
CA PHE A 199 -21.28 4.26 0.75
C PHE A 199 -21.35 4.54 2.26
N ILE A 200 -20.27 5.07 2.82
CA ILE A 200 -20.15 5.42 4.22
C ILE A 200 -20.09 6.94 4.31
N GLU A 201 -21.15 7.56 4.84
CA GLU A 201 -21.25 9.03 4.94
C GLU A 201 -20.14 9.62 5.84
N ASP A 202 -19.64 8.87 6.82
CA ASP A 202 -18.56 9.30 7.71
C ASP A 202 -17.23 9.59 6.97
N VAL A 203 -17.15 9.32 5.67
CA VAL A 203 -15.96 9.64 4.84
C VAL A 203 -15.63 11.13 4.86
N TYR A 204 -16.63 11.99 5.05
CA TYR A 204 -16.43 13.44 5.16
C TYR A 204 -15.76 13.86 6.48
N GLU A 205 -15.75 13.00 7.50
CA GLU A 205 -14.99 13.19 8.74
C GLU A 205 -13.53 12.74 8.58
N GLY A 206 -13.26 11.94 7.57
CA GLY A 206 -11.96 11.46 7.16
C GLY A 206 -11.91 9.97 6.85
N ASP A 207 -10.95 9.62 6.01
CA ASP A 207 -10.46 8.27 5.76
C ASP A 207 -9.15 8.12 6.57
N PHE A 208 -9.18 7.27 7.61
CA PHE A 208 -8.14 7.18 8.63
C PHE A 208 -7.13 6.09 8.29
N ARG A 209 -5.87 6.48 7.99
CA ARG A 209 -4.75 5.56 7.83
C ARG A 209 -4.10 5.27 9.17
N ILE A 210 -4.19 4.03 9.64
CA ILE A 210 -3.49 3.53 10.83
C ILE A 210 -2.34 2.64 10.38
N LEU A 211 -1.12 2.91 10.87
CA LEU A 211 0.04 2.07 10.61
C LEU A 211 0.11 0.94 11.62
N ILE A 212 0.42 -0.26 11.15
CA ILE A 212 0.71 -1.44 11.99
C ILE A 212 2.15 -1.87 11.72
N ILE A 213 3.00 -1.81 12.74
CA ILE A 213 4.43 -2.09 12.66
C ILE A 213 4.73 -3.30 13.53
N ASN A 214 5.24 -4.37 12.93
CA ASN A 214 5.54 -5.64 13.63
C ASN A 214 4.34 -6.13 14.48
N GLY A 215 3.13 -6.05 13.92
CA GLY A 215 1.91 -6.48 14.59
C GLY A 215 1.41 -5.54 15.69
N LYS A 216 1.94 -4.32 15.81
CA LYS A 216 1.50 -3.34 16.81
C LYS A 216 0.92 -2.11 16.10
N PRO A 217 -0.34 -1.73 16.39
CA PRO A 217 -0.89 -0.48 15.90
C PRO A 217 -0.09 0.72 16.42
N PHE A 218 0.24 1.64 15.53
CA PHE A 218 0.83 2.92 15.93
C PHE A 218 -0.23 3.77 16.63
N PRO A 219 0.10 4.47 17.72
CA PRO A 219 -0.91 5.15 18.54
C PRO A 219 -1.53 6.39 17.89
N LYS A 220 -0.98 6.84 16.75
CA LYS A 220 -1.50 7.95 15.95
C LYS A 220 -1.96 7.45 14.59
N THR A 221 -2.95 8.12 14.03
CA THR A 221 -3.50 7.91 12.70
C THR A 221 -3.43 9.19 11.88
N LEU A 222 -3.42 9.08 10.56
CA LEU A 222 -3.63 10.22 9.69
C LEU A 222 -5.09 10.24 9.20
N ALA A 223 -5.86 11.21 9.65
CA ALA A 223 -7.17 11.52 9.09
C ALA A 223 -6.97 12.24 7.75
N ARG A 224 -7.34 11.59 6.65
CA ARG A 224 -7.30 12.14 5.30
C ARG A 224 -8.69 12.69 4.99
N ILE A 225 -8.85 14.00 5.17
CA ILE A 225 -10.13 14.69 5.03
C ILE A 225 -10.30 15.08 3.56
N PRO A 226 -11.43 14.71 2.91
CA PRO A 226 -11.72 15.10 1.54
C PRO A 226 -11.78 16.63 1.39
N LYS A 227 -11.53 17.12 0.16
CA LYS A 227 -11.82 18.50 -0.19
C LYS A 227 -13.32 18.75 -0.20
N ASP A 228 -13.71 20.00 -0.03
CA ASP A 228 -15.10 20.41 -0.16
C ASP A 228 -15.66 19.97 -1.53
N GLY A 229 -16.79 19.28 -1.50
CA GLY A 229 -17.48 18.77 -2.71
C GLY A 229 -16.92 17.44 -3.24
N ASP A 230 -15.88 16.85 -2.63
CA ASP A 230 -15.35 15.52 -2.96
C ASP A 230 -15.58 14.55 -1.78
N PHE A 231 -15.53 13.25 -2.07
CA PHE A 231 -15.58 12.17 -1.07
C PHE A 231 -14.25 11.41 -0.95
N LYS A 232 -13.24 11.75 -1.76
CA LYS A 232 -11.94 11.09 -1.77
C LYS A 232 -11.00 11.72 -0.76
N GLY A 233 -10.70 11.02 0.32
CA GLY A 233 -9.76 11.47 1.35
C GLY A 233 -8.28 11.32 0.99
N ASN A 234 -7.95 10.56 -0.07
CA ASN A 234 -6.57 10.28 -0.46
C ASN A 234 -5.77 11.59 -0.66
N LEU A 235 -4.57 11.66 -0.07
CA LEU A 235 -3.69 12.84 -0.20
C LEU A 235 -3.30 13.11 -1.66
N ALA A 236 -3.13 12.05 -2.46
CA ALA A 236 -2.88 12.18 -3.90
C ALA A 236 -4.05 12.82 -4.66
N ALA A 237 -5.30 12.64 -4.18
CA ALA A 237 -6.48 13.33 -4.69
C ALA A 237 -6.64 14.74 -4.12
N GLY A 238 -5.72 15.17 -3.26
CA GLY A 238 -5.67 16.51 -2.65
C GLY A 238 -6.41 16.62 -1.33
N GLY A 239 -6.72 15.53 -0.67
CA GLY A 239 -7.20 15.52 0.72
C GLY A 239 -6.21 16.17 1.68
N LYS A 240 -6.71 16.66 2.82
CA LYS A 240 -5.90 17.23 3.88
C LYS A 240 -5.59 16.16 4.94
N GLY A 241 -4.30 15.92 5.22
CA GLY A 241 -3.86 15.02 6.29
C GLY A 241 -3.80 15.73 7.65
N VAL A 242 -4.45 15.16 8.67
CA VAL A 242 -4.40 15.63 10.06
C VAL A 242 -4.09 14.45 10.97
N ALA A 243 -2.97 14.51 11.69
CA ALA A 243 -2.62 13.48 12.67
C ALA A 243 -3.55 13.57 13.90
N LYS A 244 -4.02 12.42 14.37
CA LYS A 244 -4.91 12.27 15.53
C LYS A 244 -4.52 11.03 16.35
N ASP A 245 -4.97 10.94 17.58
CA ASP A 245 -4.93 9.69 18.33
C ASP A 245 -5.89 8.67 17.73
N ILE A 246 -5.50 7.36 17.73
CA ILE A 246 -6.42 6.31 17.32
C ILE A 246 -7.56 6.16 18.33
N THR A 247 -8.79 5.95 17.85
CA THR A 247 -9.94 5.66 18.69
C THR A 247 -9.94 4.21 19.15
N GLU A 248 -10.71 3.89 20.21
CA GLU A 248 -10.86 2.50 20.69
C GLU A 248 -11.39 1.55 19.58
N ASN A 249 -12.29 2.03 18.71
CA ASN A 249 -12.78 1.22 17.59
C ASN A 249 -11.68 0.96 16.57
N GLN A 250 -10.90 1.95 16.21
CA GLN A 250 -9.76 1.83 15.29
C GLN A 250 -8.71 0.87 15.86
N LYS A 251 -8.41 0.98 17.15
CA LYS A 251 -7.50 0.09 17.85
C LYS A 251 -8.00 -1.35 17.82
N LYS A 252 -9.28 -1.58 18.14
CA LYS A 252 -9.92 -2.90 18.08
C LYS A 252 -9.77 -3.56 16.70
N ILE A 253 -10.03 -2.80 15.63
CA ILE A 253 -9.89 -3.30 14.25
C ILE A 253 -8.42 -3.65 13.97
N ALA A 254 -7.48 -2.76 14.30
CA ALA A 254 -6.07 -2.97 14.08
C ALA A 254 -5.52 -4.19 14.84
N GLU A 255 -5.94 -4.37 16.11
CA GLU A 255 -5.55 -5.50 16.95
C GLU A 255 -6.14 -6.83 16.44
N ALA A 256 -7.32 -6.83 15.82
CA ALA A 256 -7.90 -8.03 15.20
C ALA A 256 -7.13 -8.44 13.93
N ILE A 257 -6.58 -7.48 13.18
CA ILE A 257 -5.82 -7.72 11.95
C ILE A 257 -4.37 -8.16 12.26
N ALA A 258 -3.76 -7.59 13.28
CA ALA A 258 -2.35 -7.76 13.62
C ALA A 258 -1.87 -9.22 13.67
N PRO A 259 -2.57 -10.20 14.26
CA PRO A 259 -2.13 -11.60 14.29
C PRO A 259 -1.99 -12.22 12.89
N ILE A 260 -2.85 -11.83 11.93
CA ILE A 260 -2.78 -12.34 10.56
C ILE A 260 -1.57 -11.72 9.84
N LEU A 261 -1.28 -10.43 10.08
CA LEU A 261 -0.08 -9.78 9.55
C LEU A 261 1.19 -10.48 10.05
N VAL A 262 1.29 -10.69 11.37
CA VAL A 262 2.45 -11.37 11.99
C VAL A 262 2.61 -12.79 11.45
N LYS A 263 1.53 -13.57 11.37
CA LYS A 263 1.56 -14.93 10.84
C LYS A 263 2.08 -15.01 9.40
N ASN A 264 1.85 -13.99 8.62
CA ASN A 264 2.30 -13.92 7.21
C ASN A 264 3.58 -13.09 7.04
N GLU A 265 4.27 -12.73 8.14
CA GLU A 265 5.50 -11.94 8.12
C GLU A 265 5.36 -10.61 7.40
N ILE A 266 4.21 -9.97 7.57
CA ILE A 266 3.95 -8.61 7.13
C ILE A 266 4.34 -7.68 8.27
N SER A 267 5.52 -7.11 8.19
CA SER A 267 6.09 -6.28 9.25
C SER A 267 5.59 -4.83 9.22
N PHE A 268 5.14 -4.35 8.07
CA PHE A 268 4.65 -2.99 7.89
C PHE A 268 3.37 -2.97 7.04
N ALA A 269 2.28 -2.51 7.62
CA ALA A 269 0.98 -2.39 6.96
C ALA A 269 0.32 -1.05 7.31
N GLY A 270 -0.55 -0.59 6.40
CA GLY A 270 -1.45 0.53 6.64
C GLY A 270 -2.89 0.06 6.47
N ILE A 271 -3.74 0.23 7.47
CA ILE A 271 -5.17 -0.05 7.34
C ILE A 271 -5.95 1.25 7.17
N ASP A 272 -6.96 1.22 6.33
CA ASP A 272 -7.82 2.37 6.06
C ASP A 272 -9.19 2.15 6.69
N ILE A 273 -9.64 3.11 7.49
CA ILE A 273 -10.89 3.05 8.24
C ILE A 273 -11.70 4.31 7.97
N VAL A 274 -12.96 4.11 7.54
CA VAL A 274 -13.95 5.18 7.39
C VAL A 274 -15.08 4.93 8.39
N GLY A 275 -15.31 5.89 9.28
CA GLY A 275 -16.24 5.72 10.39
C GLY A 275 -15.85 4.52 11.26
N LYS A 276 -16.68 3.49 11.25
CA LYS A 276 -16.44 2.24 11.99
C LYS A 276 -15.97 1.06 11.10
N TYR A 277 -15.73 1.31 9.81
CA TYR A 277 -15.50 0.26 8.84
C TYR A 277 -14.08 0.27 8.29
N LEU A 278 -13.47 -0.91 8.27
CA LEU A 278 -12.26 -1.23 7.53
C LEU A 278 -12.57 -1.22 6.02
N THR A 279 -11.83 -0.47 5.24
CA THR A 279 -12.02 -0.37 3.79
C THR A 279 -10.90 -0.98 2.98
N GLU A 280 -9.67 -1.08 3.54
CA GLU A 280 -8.48 -1.55 2.85
C GLU A 280 -7.38 -1.96 3.85
N ILE A 281 -6.54 -2.93 3.46
CA ILE A 281 -5.33 -3.32 4.20
C ILE A 281 -4.15 -3.22 3.24
N ASN A 282 -3.39 -2.14 3.34
CA ASN A 282 -2.28 -1.82 2.46
C ASN A 282 -1.00 -2.48 2.97
N ILE A 283 -0.36 -3.32 2.16
CA ILE A 283 0.82 -4.10 2.55
C ILE A 283 2.01 -3.97 1.56
N THR A 284 1.80 -3.38 0.40
CA THR A 284 2.85 -3.18 -0.62
C THR A 284 3.80 -2.06 -0.20
N SER A 285 3.38 -0.82 -0.36
CA SER A 285 4.13 0.38 0.03
C SER A 285 3.27 1.34 0.87
N PRO A 286 2.87 0.97 2.12
CA PRO A 286 2.06 1.85 2.95
C PRO A 286 2.74 3.19 3.20
N THR A 287 1.97 4.28 3.03
CA THR A 287 2.40 5.67 3.18
C THR A 287 1.81 6.31 4.44
N CYS A 288 2.02 7.63 4.62
CA CYS A 288 1.54 8.47 5.71
C CYS A 288 2.39 8.49 6.99
N ALA A 289 3.52 7.77 7.04
CA ALA A 289 4.38 7.81 8.22
C ALA A 289 5.04 9.19 8.40
N ARG A 290 5.46 9.84 7.30
CA ARG A 290 6.05 11.18 7.31
C ARG A 290 5.06 12.21 7.82
N GLU A 291 3.84 12.22 7.28
CA GLU A 291 2.81 13.19 7.66
C GLU A 291 2.36 13.03 9.11
N ILE A 292 2.41 11.81 9.65
CA ILE A 292 2.14 11.58 11.08
C ILE A 292 3.30 12.12 11.92
N LEU A 293 4.54 11.80 11.54
CA LEU A 293 5.74 12.21 12.28
C LEU A 293 5.86 13.74 12.34
N ASP A 294 5.64 14.42 11.23
CA ASP A 294 5.77 15.89 11.15
C ASP A 294 4.75 16.64 12.00
N GLN A 295 3.70 15.97 12.47
CA GLN A 295 2.60 16.56 13.26
C GLN A 295 2.57 16.07 14.71
N THR A 296 3.46 15.16 15.12
CA THR A 296 3.47 14.55 16.45
C THR A 296 4.84 14.60 17.12
#